data_c20ba30d081f9d79e8f9f92542ec8350
#
_entry.id   c20ba30d081f9d79e8f9f92542ec8350
#
_cell.length_a   1.000
_cell.length_b   1.000
_cell.length_c   1.000
_cell.angle_alpha   90.00
_cell.angle_beta   90.00
_cell.angle_gamma   90.00
#
_symmetry.space_group_name_H-M   'P 1'
#
loop_
_entity.id
_entity.type
_entity.pdbx_description
1 polymer ?
#
loop_
_entity_poly.entity_id
_entity_poly.type
_entity_poly.pdbx_seq_one_letter_code
_entity_poly.pdbx_strand_id
1 'polypeptide(L)'
;MMPFEEQVASVRKDIDFGALLGMKYIRSLVSVAPEVLVAAAPYAEEKGIKILLEVHAPLHFDHPWIIRHAEAYEKAGSDALGFLPDMGMFVFRFPRVWKERFIRNGCPRNIADYIEKAYEDRVLSEYVILNVQLMGGTGPAMGMAETLRHNAAYEPKRMLDYMHRIHNIHGKFYEMADDTHEFSIPYDEIVRVLKKGGYTGYICSEYEGNRWVEDAEEVQSVEQVRRQQAMLKTLIDGPADTLAA
;
A
#
# COMPACT_ATOMS: atom_id res chain seq x y z
N MET A 1 -3.89 -19.37 -18.73
CA MET A 1 -3.40 -19.30 -17.33
C MET A 1 -2.29 -20.34 -17.20
N MET A 2 -1.17 -20.01 -16.55
CA MET A 2 -0.05 -20.95 -16.35
C MET A 2 -0.50 -22.14 -15.49
N PRO A 3 -0.14 -23.40 -15.82
CA PRO A 3 -0.44 -24.56 -14.98
C PRO A 3 0.09 -24.40 -13.55
N PHE A 4 -0.57 -25.07 -12.59
CA PHE A 4 -0.23 -24.96 -11.18
C PHE A 4 1.25 -25.28 -10.88
N GLU A 5 1.75 -26.41 -11.41
CA GLU A 5 3.14 -26.83 -11.19
C GLU A 5 4.16 -25.86 -11.78
N GLU A 6 3.83 -25.20 -12.88
CA GLU A 6 4.68 -24.18 -13.47
C GLU A 6 4.69 -22.90 -12.62
N GLN A 7 3.55 -22.54 -12.03
CA GLN A 7 3.49 -21.41 -11.10
C GLN A 7 4.36 -21.67 -9.85
N VAL A 8 4.25 -22.86 -9.25
CA VAL A 8 5.09 -23.26 -8.11
C VAL A 8 6.57 -23.25 -8.50
N ALA A 9 6.91 -23.80 -9.68
CA ALA A 9 8.29 -23.78 -10.18
C ALA A 9 8.82 -22.37 -10.42
N SER A 10 7.97 -21.43 -10.85
CA SER A 10 8.34 -20.02 -10.97
C SER A 10 8.67 -19.39 -9.61
N VAL A 11 7.82 -19.58 -8.60
CA VAL A 11 8.07 -19.08 -7.25
C VAL A 11 9.37 -19.67 -6.66
N ARG A 12 9.66 -20.96 -6.93
CA ARG A 12 10.92 -21.57 -6.49
C ARG A 12 12.15 -20.92 -7.12
N LYS A 13 12.07 -20.51 -8.41
CA LYS A 13 13.17 -19.77 -9.06
C LYS A 13 13.39 -18.40 -8.41
N ASP A 14 12.31 -17.71 -8.02
CA ASP A 14 12.41 -16.43 -7.31
C ASP A 14 13.04 -16.63 -5.92
N ILE A 15 12.71 -17.73 -5.22
CA ILE A 15 13.34 -18.12 -3.96
C ILE A 15 14.83 -18.37 -4.14
N ASP A 16 15.24 -19.16 -5.16
CA ASP A 16 16.64 -19.42 -5.46
C ASP A 16 17.42 -18.14 -5.74
N PHE A 17 16.81 -17.24 -6.53
CA PHE A 17 17.42 -15.94 -6.82
C PHE A 17 17.55 -15.07 -5.58
N GLY A 18 16.53 -15.04 -4.72
CA GLY A 18 16.58 -14.34 -3.44
C GLY A 18 17.67 -14.90 -2.52
N ALA A 19 17.76 -16.22 -2.42
CA ALA A 19 18.80 -16.89 -1.63
C ALA A 19 20.20 -16.61 -2.14
N LEU A 20 20.41 -16.64 -3.47
CA LEU A 20 21.68 -16.30 -4.12
C LEU A 20 22.14 -14.87 -3.76
N LEU A 21 21.20 -13.92 -3.66
CA LEU A 21 21.47 -12.52 -3.29
C LEU A 21 21.52 -12.28 -1.78
N GLY A 22 21.33 -13.30 -0.96
CA GLY A 22 21.31 -13.16 0.52
C GLY A 22 20.07 -12.43 1.05
N MET A 23 18.98 -12.38 0.29
CA MET A 23 17.72 -11.77 0.72
C MET A 23 17.09 -12.57 1.87
N LYS A 24 16.27 -11.91 2.67
CA LYS A 24 15.50 -12.55 3.76
C LYS A 24 14.07 -12.89 3.34
N TYR A 25 13.56 -12.19 2.35
CA TYR A 25 12.21 -12.38 1.80
C TYR A 25 12.15 -11.98 0.33
N ILE A 26 11.16 -12.55 -0.35
CA ILE A 26 10.74 -12.13 -1.69
C ILE A 26 9.30 -11.63 -1.61
N ARG A 27 8.94 -10.71 -2.50
CA ARG A 27 7.59 -10.19 -2.64
C ARG A 27 6.79 -11.05 -3.63
N SER A 28 5.59 -11.45 -3.24
CA SER A 28 4.58 -12.02 -4.14
C SER A 28 3.48 -11.02 -4.44
N LEU A 29 3.00 -11.01 -5.68
CA LEU A 29 1.86 -10.20 -6.07
C LEU A 29 0.53 -10.90 -5.71
N VAL A 30 -0.51 -10.10 -5.49
CA VAL A 30 -1.87 -10.58 -5.19
C VAL A 30 -2.51 -11.45 -6.27
N SER A 31 -1.95 -11.50 -7.47
CA SER A 31 -2.41 -12.37 -8.55
C SER A 31 -2.04 -13.85 -8.36
N VAL A 32 -1.12 -14.15 -7.43
CA VAL A 32 -0.71 -15.53 -7.13
C VAL A 32 -1.67 -16.15 -6.14
N ALA A 33 -2.21 -17.32 -6.46
CA ALA A 33 -3.16 -18.00 -5.58
C ALA A 33 -2.48 -18.53 -4.30
N PRO A 34 -3.17 -18.55 -3.13
CA PRO A 34 -2.58 -18.99 -1.88
C PRO A 34 -2.06 -20.43 -1.93
N GLU A 35 -2.71 -21.32 -2.71
CA GLU A 35 -2.28 -22.71 -2.85
C GLU A 35 -0.89 -22.84 -3.49
N VAL A 36 -0.54 -21.93 -4.41
CA VAL A 36 0.78 -21.89 -5.05
C VAL A 36 1.86 -21.50 -4.04
N LEU A 37 1.58 -20.47 -3.22
CA LEU A 37 2.51 -20.00 -2.19
C LEU A 37 2.69 -21.05 -1.08
N VAL A 38 1.60 -21.69 -0.65
CA VAL A 38 1.64 -22.80 0.31
C VAL A 38 2.46 -23.98 -0.22
N ALA A 39 2.30 -24.34 -1.50
CA ALA A 39 3.09 -25.42 -2.11
C ALA A 39 4.59 -25.09 -2.24
N ALA A 40 4.94 -23.80 -2.32
CA ALA A 40 6.34 -23.34 -2.37
C ALA A 40 6.95 -23.15 -0.97
N ALA A 41 6.15 -23.05 0.09
CA ALA A 41 6.59 -22.71 1.44
C ALA A 41 7.67 -23.65 2.01
N PRO A 42 7.58 -25.00 1.91
CA PRO A 42 8.63 -25.88 2.42
C PRO A 42 9.99 -25.63 1.75
N TYR A 43 9.97 -25.28 0.47
CA TYR A 43 11.20 -24.93 -0.24
C TYR A 43 11.77 -23.56 0.21
N ALA A 44 10.89 -22.60 0.48
CA ALA A 44 11.29 -21.32 1.04
C ALA A 44 11.92 -21.46 2.44
N GLU A 45 11.35 -22.34 3.29
CA GLU A 45 11.92 -22.68 4.61
C GLU A 45 13.31 -23.28 4.49
N GLU A 46 13.50 -24.27 3.57
CA GLU A 46 14.82 -24.87 3.29
C GLU A 46 15.86 -23.81 2.93
N LYS A 47 15.48 -22.80 2.16
CA LYS A 47 16.37 -21.72 1.72
C LYS A 47 16.47 -20.55 2.70
N GLY A 48 15.72 -20.55 3.79
CA GLY A 48 15.68 -19.46 4.77
C GLY A 48 15.07 -18.16 4.20
N ILE A 49 14.19 -18.26 3.21
CA ILE A 49 13.51 -17.14 2.56
C ILE A 49 12.05 -17.09 3.01
N LYS A 50 11.51 -15.90 3.26
CA LYS A 50 10.07 -15.71 3.44
C LYS A 50 9.43 -15.23 2.12
N ILE A 51 8.22 -15.71 1.85
CA ILE A 51 7.38 -15.25 0.74
C ILE A 51 6.35 -14.30 1.32
N LEU A 52 6.40 -13.03 0.96
CA LEU A 52 5.52 -12.00 1.48
C LEU A 52 4.52 -11.56 0.41
N LEU A 53 3.24 -11.83 0.64
CA LEU A 53 2.17 -11.32 -0.21
C LEU A 53 2.03 -9.81 0.02
N GLU A 54 2.18 -9.02 -1.03
CA GLU A 54 1.91 -7.59 -0.94
C GLU A 54 0.40 -7.35 -0.83
N VAL A 55 -0.02 -6.65 0.23
CA VAL A 55 -1.40 -6.19 0.41
C VAL A 55 -1.46 -4.74 -0.03
N HIS A 56 -1.93 -4.52 -1.25
CA HIS A 56 -1.95 -3.23 -1.95
C HIS A 56 -3.37 -2.84 -2.35
N ALA A 57 -3.73 -1.57 -2.26
CA ALA A 57 -5.01 -1.05 -2.76
C ALA A 57 -5.29 -1.51 -4.21
N PRO A 58 -6.53 -1.91 -4.57
CA PRO A 58 -7.77 -1.79 -3.78
C PRO A 58 -7.98 -2.90 -2.73
N LEU A 59 -7.06 -3.85 -2.60
CA LEU A 59 -7.16 -4.91 -1.61
C LEU A 59 -6.72 -4.40 -0.23
N HIS A 60 -7.28 -5.00 0.80
CA HIS A 60 -7.04 -4.68 2.20
C HIS A 60 -7.24 -5.93 3.06
N PHE A 61 -6.91 -5.89 4.35
CA PHE A 61 -6.95 -7.06 5.21
C PHE A 61 -8.35 -7.67 5.41
N ASP A 62 -9.43 -6.93 5.17
CA ASP A 62 -10.80 -7.46 5.22
C ASP A 62 -11.31 -7.91 3.82
N HIS A 63 -10.48 -7.83 2.78
CA HIS A 63 -10.87 -8.30 1.45
C HIS A 63 -10.88 -9.85 1.42
N PRO A 64 -11.94 -10.50 0.88
CA PRO A 64 -12.07 -11.98 0.89
C PRO A 64 -10.86 -12.71 0.32
N TRP A 65 -10.18 -12.14 -0.67
CA TRP A 65 -8.98 -12.71 -1.27
C TRP A 65 -7.78 -12.70 -0.32
N ILE A 66 -7.62 -11.65 0.48
CA ILE A 66 -6.55 -11.56 1.50
C ILE A 66 -6.87 -12.48 2.68
N ILE A 67 -8.14 -12.53 3.12
CA ILE A 67 -8.60 -13.47 4.17
C ILE A 67 -8.31 -14.91 3.74
N ARG A 68 -8.59 -15.29 2.50
CA ARG A 68 -8.27 -16.62 1.96
C ARG A 68 -6.78 -16.95 2.03
N HIS A 69 -5.89 -15.98 1.75
CA HIS A 69 -4.45 -16.17 1.93
C HIS A 69 -4.09 -16.38 3.39
N ALA A 70 -4.63 -15.55 4.29
CA ALA A 70 -4.38 -15.67 5.72
C ALA A 70 -4.81 -17.04 6.26
N GLU A 71 -6.02 -17.50 5.93
CA GLU A 71 -6.52 -18.83 6.31
C GLU A 71 -5.64 -19.97 5.78
N ALA A 72 -5.19 -19.85 4.53
CA ALA A 72 -4.29 -20.84 3.92
C ALA A 72 -2.92 -20.87 4.63
N TYR A 73 -2.39 -19.72 5.01
CA TYR A 73 -1.12 -19.59 5.71
C TYR A 73 -1.20 -20.15 7.14
N GLU A 74 -2.29 -19.84 7.86
CA GLU A 74 -2.53 -20.43 9.18
C GLU A 74 -2.66 -21.95 9.12
N LYS A 75 -3.41 -22.46 8.14
CA LYS A 75 -3.58 -23.92 7.95
C LYS A 75 -2.28 -24.61 7.57
N ALA A 76 -1.41 -23.94 6.79
CA ALA A 76 -0.11 -24.49 6.42
C ALA A 76 0.86 -24.52 7.59
N GLY A 77 0.69 -23.63 8.59
CA GLY A 77 1.56 -23.53 9.76
C GLY A 77 3.00 -23.15 9.43
N SER A 78 3.24 -22.57 8.24
CA SER A 78 4.58 -22.21 7.77
C SER A 78 4.94 -20.78 8.18
N ASP A 79 6.12 -20.60 8.76
CA ASP A 79 6.70 -19.30 9.08
C ASP A 79 7.32 -18.61 7.87
N ALA A 80 7.41 -19.32 6.74
CA ALA A 80 7.90 -18.75 5.48
C ALA A 80 6.84 -17.93 4.74
N LEU A 81 5.58 -17.97 5.17
CA LEU A 81 4.47 -17.24 4.53
C LEU A 81 4.07 -16.04 5.37
N GLY A 82 4.00 -14.87 4.74
CA GLY A 82 3.64 -13.65 5.44
C GLY A 82 3.07 -12.57 4.52
N PHE A 83 2.88 -11.39 5.09
CA PHE A 83 2.34 -10.23 4.42
C PHE A 83 3.35 -9.08 4.37
N LEU A 84 3.21 -8.29 3.32
CA LEU A 84 3.89 -7.04 3.09
C LEU A 84 2.81 -5.97 2.80
N PRO A 85 2.27 -5.30 3.83
CA PRO A 85 1.31 -4.25 3.61
C PRO A 85 1.96 -3.04 2.95
N ASP A 86 1.26 -2.52 1.93
CA ASP A 86 1.57 -1.26 1.28
C ASP A 86 0.74 -0.15 1.92
N MET A 87 1.40 0.90 2.40
CA MET A 87 0.72 1.98 3.14
C MET A 87 -0.24 2.80 2.28
N GLY A 88 -0.18 2.68 0.94
CA GLY A 88 -1.16 3.27 0.03
C GLY A 88 -2.60 2.77 0.23
N MET A 89 -2.79 1.60 0.89
CA MET A 89 -4.14 1.17 1.26
C MET A 89 -4.79 2.02 2.35
N PHE A 90 -4.02 2.85 3.06
CA PHE A 90 -4.49 3.70 4.15
C PHE A 90 -4.64 5.17 3.75
N VAL A 91 -4.67 5.49 2.46
CA VAL A 91 -4.93 6.86 1.99
C VAL A 91 -6.26 7.35 2.56
N PHE A 92 -6.22 8.41 3.37
CA PHE A 92 -7.40 8.97 4.05
C PHE A 92 -7.80 10.35 3.53
N ARG A 93 -6.86 11.08 2.92
CA ARG A 93 -7.12 12.31 2.16
C ARG A 93 -6.78 12.09 0.70
N PHE A 94 -7.51 12.75 -0.18
CA PHE A 94 -7.20 12.69 -1.60
C PHE A 94 -5.83 13.36 -1.86
N PRO A 95 -4.84 12.68 -2.46
CA PRO A 95 -3.51 13.25 -2.65
C PRO A 95 -3.54 14.52 -3.50
N ARG A 96 -2.95 15.62 -3.00
CA ARG A 96 -2.92 16.91 -3.72
C ARG A 96 -2.25 16.80 -5.08
N VAL A 97 -1.16 16.04 -5.15
CA VAL A 97 -0.42 15.84 -6.42
C VAL A 97 -1.28 15.13 -7.48
N TRP A 98 -2.19 14.23 -7.08
CA TRP A 98 -3.16 13.62 -8.00
C TRP A 98 -4.16 14.64 -8.51
N LYS A 99 -4.80 15.38 -7.60
CA LYS A 99 -5.77 16.42 -7.93
C LYS A 99 -5.19 17.41 -8.92
N GLU A 100 -4.01 17.97 -8.64
CA GLU A 100 -3.37 18.94 -9.52
C GLU A 100 -2.97 18.32 -10.87
N ARG A 101 -2.55 17.05 -10.93
CA ARG A 101 -2.30 16.37 -12.20
C ARG A 101 -3.57 16.26 -13.04
N PHE A 102 -4.71 15.86 -12.43
CA PHE A 102 -5.99 15.79 -13.15
C PHE A 102 -6.45 17.17 -13.64
N ILE A 103 -6.25 18.22 -12.84
CA ILE A 103 -6.56 19.60 -13.27
C ILE A 103 -5.67 20.02 -14.44
N ARG A 104 -4.35 19.79 -14.39
CA ARG A 104 -3.44 20.07 -15.52
C ARG A 104 -3.83 19.29 -16.78
N ASN A 105 -4.38 18.09 -16.63
CA ASN A 105 -4.87 17.28 -17.73
C ASN A 105 -6.26 17.70 -18.25
N GLY A 106 -6.85 18.76 -17.68
CA GLY A 106 -8.12 19.33 -18.16
C GLY A 106 -9.35 18.98 -17.31
N CYS A 107 -9.18 18.41 -16.11
CA CYS A 107 -10.30 18.30 -15.16
C CYS A 107 -10.70 19.71 -14.68
N PRO A 108 -11.98 20.13 -14.81
CA PRO A 108 -12.44 21.38 -14.25
C PRO A 108 -12.23 21.44 -12.73
N ARG A 109 -11.67 22.54 -12.23
CA ARG A 109 -11.32 22.69 -10.80
C ARG A 109 -12.51 22.45 -9.87
N ASN A 110 -13.69 22.96 -10.21
CA ASN A 110 -14.90 22.75 -9.41
C ASN A 110 -15.31 21.28 -9.32
N ILE A 111 -15.06 20.48 -10.38
CA ILE A 111 -15.30 19.02 -10.35
C ILE A 111 -14.22 18.33 -9.52
N ALA A 112 -12.95 18.72 -9.65
CA ALA A 112 -11.87 18.19 -8.85
C ALA A 112 -12.06 18.47 -7.35
N ASP A 113 -12.50 19.69 -6.99
CA ASP A 113 -12.83 20.06 -5.59
C ASP A 113 -14.00 19.23 -5.05
N TYR A 114 -15.03 18.98 -5.88
CA TYR A 114 -16.13 18.09 -5.51
C TYR A 114 -15.65 16.66 -5.24
N ILE A 115 -14.82 16.10 -6.13
CA ILE A 115 -14.31 14.73 -5.98
C ILE A 115 -13.46 14.59 -4.71
N GLU A 116 -12.54 15.53 -4.47
CA GLU A 116 -11.72 15.55 -3.25
C GLU A 116 -12.59 15.56 -2.00
N LYS A 117 -13.54 16.50 -1.93
CA LYS A 117 -14.46 16.59 -0.80
C LYS A 117 -15.32 15.34 -0.63
N ALA A 118 -15.84 14.78 -1.70
CA ALA A 118 -16.62 13.54 -1.66
C ALA A 118 -15.78 12.36 -1.16
N TYR A 119 -14.50 12.30 -1.51
CA TYR A 119 -13.57 11.31 -0.97
C TYR A 119 -13.39 11.47 0.53
N GLU A 120 -13.14 12.68 1.01
CA GLU A 120 -12.97 12.98 2.44
C GLU A 120 -14.25 12.73 3.24
N ASP A 121 -15.41 13.01 2.66
CA ASP A 121 -16.73 12.74 3.25
C ASP A 121 -17.14 11.24 3.15
N ARG A 122 -16.29 10.36 2.57
CA ARG A 122 -16.55 8.92 2.39
C ARG A 122 -17.79 8.61 1.55
N VAL A 123 -18.10 9.44 0.58
CA VAL A 123 -19.18 9.19 -0.37
C VAL A 123 -18.82 7.99 -1.24
N LEU A 124 -19.74 7.07 -1.44
CA LEU A 124 -19.51 5.89 -2.28
C LEU A 124 -19.10 6.29 -3.70
N SER A 125 -18.07 5.67 -4.22
CA SER A 125 -17.47 5.99 -5.53
C SER A 125 -18.48 6.00 -6.68
N GLU A 126 -19.46 5.11 -6.67
CA GLU A 126 -20.51 5.02 -7.68
C GLU A 126 -21.36 6.29 -7.75
N TYR A 127 -21.69 6.89 -6.60
CA TYR A 127 -22.42 8.16 -6.56
C TYR A 127 -21.54 9.33 -7.02
N VAL A 128 -20.28 9.33 -6.65
CA VAL A 128 -19.34 10.37 -7.11
C VAL A 128 -19.19 10.33 -8.62
N ILE A 129 -18.98 9.15 -9.20
CA ILE A 129 -18.85 8.95 -10.66
C ILE A 129 -20.13 9.43 -11.38
N LEU A 130 -21.31 9.04 -10.88
CA LEU A 130 -22.58 9.48 -11.45
C LEU A 130 -22.72 11.01 -11.38
N ASN A 131 -22.43 11.63 -10.24
CA ASN A 131 -22.54 13.07 -10.08
C ASN A 131 -21.55 13.82 -10.99
N VAL A 132 -20.33 13.33 -11.14
CA VAL A 132 -19.35 13.91 -12.08
C VAL A 132 -19.86 13.85 -13.51
N GLN A 133 -20.53 12.78 -13.93
CA GLN A 133 -21.22 12.71 -15.22
C GLN A 133 -22.31 13.79 -15.35
N LEU A 134 -23.17 13.92 -14.31
CA LEU A 134 -24.24 14.92 -14.30
C LEU A 134 -23.73 16.36 -14.30
N MET A 135 -22.54 16.62 -13.75
CA MET A 135 -21.82 17.90 -13.81
C MET A 135 -21.18 18.15 -15.18
N GLY A 136 -21.33 17.24 -16.14
CA GLY A 136 -20.71 17.33 -17.46
C GLY A 136 -19.23 16.94 -17.50
N GLY A 137 -18.75 16.21 -16.49
CA GLY A 137 -17.36 15.72 -16.42
C GLY A 137 -17.08 14.71 -17.52
N THR A 138 -15.95 14.87 -18.20
CA THR A 138 -15.46 13.98 -19.27
C THR A 138 -13.97 13.70 -19.05
N GLY A 139 -13.42 12.72 -19.78
CA GLY A 139 -11.98 12.44 -19.80
C GLY A 139 -11.31 12.48 -18.42
N PRO A 140 -10.45 13.48 -18.14
CA PRO A 140 -9.71 13.56 -16.89
C PRO A 140 -10.59 13.63 -15.62
N ALA A 141 -11.76 14.28 -15.69
CA ALA A 141 -12.68 14.36 -14.56
C ALA A 141 -13.25 12.98 -14.20
N MET A 142 -13.63 12.21 -15.23
CA MET A 142 -14.05 10.82 -15.02
C MET A 142 -12.90 9.95 -14.53
N GLY A 143 -11.70 10.11 -15.10
CA GLY A 143 -10.51 9.40 -14.63
C GLY A 143 -10.21 9.68 -13.15
N MET A 144 -10.33 10.94 -12.71
CA MET A 144 -10.18 11.29 -11.29
C MET A 144 -11.23 10.62 -10.41
N ALA A 145 -12.51 10.64 -10.82
CA ALA A 145 -13.58 9.99 -10.05
C ALA A 145 -13.40 8.46 -9.95
N GLU A 146 -12.92 7.83 -11.01
CA GLU A 146 -12.65 6.38 -11.02
C GLU A 146 -11.53 5.97 -10.05
N THR A 147 -10.58 6.86 -9.71
CA THR A 147 -9.54 6.55 -8.71
C THR A 147 -10.13 6.20 -7.34
N LEU A 148 -11.33 6.71 -7.01
CA LEU A 148 -12.00 6.45 -5.73
C LEU A 148 -12.37 4.97 -5.55
N ARG A 149 -12.56 4.23 -6.63
CA ARG A 149 -12.83 2.78 -6.57
C ARG A 149 -11.67 1.96 -6.04
N HIS A 150 -10.45 2.49 -6.19
CA HIS A 150 -9.22 1.81 -5.86
C HIS A 150 -8.57 2.31 -4.57
N ASN A 151 -9.07 3.40 -3.99
CA ASN A 151 -8.45 4.08 -2.86
C ASN A 151 -9.47 4.37 -1.75
N ALA A 152 -10.14 3.35 -1.25
CA ALA A 152 -10.96 3.49 -0.06
C ALA A 152 -10.06 3.60 1.18
N ALA A 153 -10.45 4.46 2.15
CA ALA A 153 -9.70 4.58 3.40
C ALA A 153 -9.99 3.38 4.31
N TYR A 154 -8.94 2.67 4.69
CA TYR A 154 -8.99 1.58 5.66
C TYR A 154 -8.31 1.99 6.97
N GLU A 155 -8.70 1.34 8.07
CA GLU A 155 -8.15 1.64 9.37
C GLU A 155 -6.85 0.87 9.61
N PRO A 156 -5.72 1.55 9.93
CA PRO A 156 -4.45 0.90 10.19
C PRO A 156 -4.51 -0.16 11.31
N LYS A 157 -5.43 -0.02 12.27
CA LYS A 157 -5.57 -0.98 13.39
C LYS A 157 -5.83 -2.41 12.93
N ARG A 158 -6.35 -2.64 11.70
CA ARG A 158 -6.56 -3.98 11.16
C ARG A 158 -5.26 -4.77 10.97
N MET A 159 -4.12 -4.09 10.88
CA MET A 159 -2.82 -4.77 10.85
C MET A 159 -2.52 -5.56 12.13
N LEU A 160 -3.13 -5.20 13.27
CA LEU A 160 -2.88 -5.90 14.55
C LEU A 160 -3.25 -7.38 14.49
N ASP A 161 -4.30 -7.73 13.75
CA ASP A 161 -4.77 -9.12 13.63
C ASP A 161 -3.77 -10.01 12.87
N TYR A 162 -2.93 -9.39 12.04
CA TYR A 162 -1.97 -10.04 11.15
C TYR A 162 -0.51 -9.73 11.51
N MET A 163 -0.25 -9.03 12.63
CA MET A 163 1.08 -8.50 12.97
C MET A 163 2.15 -9.61 13.04
N HIS A 164 1.79 -10.79 13.51
CA HIS A 164 2.68 -11.95 13.59
C HIS A 164 3.16 -12.45 12.22
N ARG A 165 2.50 -12.06 11.13
CA ARG A 165 2.84 -12.41 9.74
C ARG A 165 3.31 -11.22 8.90
N ILE A 166 3.37 -10.01 9.47
CA ILE A 166 3.90 -8.82 8.78
C ILE A 166 5.40 -8.76 9.00
N HIS A 167 6.19 -8.94 7.93
CA HIS A 167 7.65 -8.99 8.03
C HIS A 167 8.37 -7.84 7.35
N ASN A 168 7.71 -7.16 6.42
CA ASN A 168 8.19 -5.94 5.77
C ASN A 168 7.01 -5.05 5.41
N ILE A 169 7.26 -3.76 5.20
CA ILE A 169 6.25 -2.76 4.87
C ILE A 169 6.75 -1.92 3.70
N HIS A 170 5.90 -1.74 2.69
CA HIS A 170 6.08 -0.68 1.70
C HIS A 170 5.54 0.63 2.27
N GLY A 171 6.46 1.47 2.67
CA GLY A 171 6.18 2.83 3.15
C GLY A 171 5.85 3.75 1.99
N LYS A 172 4.73 3.47 1.30
CA LYS A 172 4.26 4.27 0.18
C LYS A 172 3.88 5.67 0.62
N PHE A 173 4.19 6.66 -0.22
CA PHE A 173 3.78 8.05 0.00
C PHE A 173 3.75 8.83 -1.32
N TYR A 174 2.97 9.90 -1.32
CA TYR A 174 2.76 10.72 -2.50
C TYR A 174 3.37 12.11 -2.38
N GLU A 175 3.37 12.69 -1.18
CA GLU A 175 3.88 14.03 -0.95
C GLU A 175 4.22 14.27 0.53
N MET A 176 5.48 14.53 0.79
CA MET A 176 5.89 15.08 2.08
C MET A 176 5.61 16.58 2.08
N ALA A 177 4.64 17.02 2.88
CA ALA A 177 4.32 18.43 3.02
C ALA A 177 5.49 19.21 3.65
N ASP A 178 6.17 18.57 4.59
CA ASP A 178 7.40 19.02 5.25
C ASP A 178 8.19 17.80 5.77
N ASP A 179 9.18 18.01 6.63
CA ASP A 179 9.97 16.92 7.22
C ASP A 179 9.21 16.08 8.27
N THR A 180 7.97 16.41 8.56
CA THR A 180 7.18 15.79 9.64
C THR A 180 5.88 15.16 9.21
N HIS A 181 5.33 15.52 8.02
CA HIS A 181 4.01 15.10 7.60
C HIS A 181 3.96 14.65 6.12
N GLU A 182 3.48 13.45 5.93
CA GLU A 182 2.89 13.02 4.67
C GLU A 182 1.44 13.51 4.60
N PHE A 183 1.03 14.00 3.43
CA PHE A 183 -0.27 14.69 3.32
C PHE A 183 -1.47 13.74 3.36
N SER A 184 -1.38 12.57 2.73
CA SER A 184 -2.53 11.72 2.41
C SER A 184 -2.64 10.45 3.23
N ILE A 185 -1.53 9.98 3.82
CA ILE A 185 -1.44 8.71 4.56
C ILE A 185 -1.17 8.99 6.04
N PRO A 186 -1.94 8.40 6.98
CA PRO A 186 -1.86 8.72 8.42
C PRO A 186 -0.68 7.99 9.09
N TYR A 187 0.56 8.38 8.78
CA TYR A 187 1.76 7.72 9.28
C TYR A 187 1.91 7.71 10.80
N ASP A 188 1.39 8.72 11.48
CA ASP A 188 1.34 8.78 12.94
C ASP A 188 0.47 7.66 13.53
N GLU A 189 -0.70 7.41 12.95
CA GLU A 189 -1.57 6.30 13.36
C GLU A 189 -0.95 4.94 12.99
N ILE A 190 -0.40 4.82 11.76
CA ILE A 190 0.26 3.61 11.30
C ILE A 190 1.41 3.21 12.22
N VAL A 191 2.31 4.14 12.55
CA VAL A 191 3.45 3.84 13.44
C VAL A 191 2.99 3.50 14.84
N ARG A 192 1.92 4.14 15.35
CA ARG A 192 1.30 3.78 16.64
C ARG A 192 0.81 2.34 16.64
N VAL A 193 0.13 1.91 15.57
CA VAL A 193 -0.34 0.54 15.40
C VAL A 193 0.82 -0.45 15.33
N LEU A 194 1.87 -0.14 14.58
CA LEU A 194 3.07 -0.97 14.48
C LEU A 194 3.77 -1.14 15.83
N LYS A 195 3.94 -0.06 16.61
CA LYS A 195 4.49 -0.12 17.97
C LYS A 195 3.62 -0.97 18.89
N LYS A 196 2.31 -0.77 18.88
CA LYS A 196 1.35 -1.56 19.67
C LYS A 196 1.41 -3.04 19.33
N GLY A 197 1.61 -3.37 18.06
CA GLY A 197 1.75 -4.75 17.57
C GLY A 197 3.13 -5.35 17.78
N GLY A 198 4.11 -4.60 18.29
CA GLY A 198 5.49 -5.07 18.49
C GLY A 198 6.25 -5.32 17.19
N TYR A 199 5.92 -4.58 16.12
CA TYR A 199 6.61 -4.72 14.83
C TYR A 199 8.08 -4.33 14.93
N THR A 200 8.96 -5.19 14.42
CA THR A 200 10.42 -5.02 14.45
C THR A 200 11.07 -5.10 13.06
N GLY A 201 10.27 -5.20 12.00
CA GLY A 201 10.74 -5.26 10.62
C GLY A 201 11.11 -3.90 10.04
N TYR A 202 11.27 -3.85 8.73
CA TYR A 202 11.64 -2.64 8.00
C TYR A 202 10.41 -1.96 7.38
N ILE A 203 10.48 -0.63 7.28
CA ILE A 203 9.59 0.19 6.45
C ILE A 203 10.43 0.73 5.29
N CYS A 204 10.18 0.20 4.09
CA CYS A 204 10.89 0.57 2.89
C CYS A 204 10.20 1.75 2.22
N SER A 205 10.85 2.90 2.10
CA SER A 205 10.29 4.07 1.40
C SER A 205 9.91 3.75 -0.03
N GLU A 206 8.71 4.11 -0.42
CA GLU A 206 8.18 3.95 -1.78
C GLU A 206 7.52 5.25 -2.23
N TYR A 207 8.29 6.13 -2.88
CA TYR A 207 7.80 7.41 -3.38
C TYR A 207 7.07 7.21 -4.70
N GLU A 208 5.77 7.42 -4.70
CA GLU A 208 4.92 7.36 -5.89
C GLU A 208 4.38 8.72 -6.36
N GLY A 209 4.74 9.80 -5.71
CA GLY A 209 4.37 11.16 -6.13
C GLY A 209 4.99 11.59 -7.45
N ASN A 210 6.15 11.02 -7.81
CA ASN A 210 6.92 11.36 -9.01
C ASN A 210 6.08 11.38 -10.28
N ARG A 211 5.30 10.35 -10.54
CA ARG A 211 4.45 10.19 -11.73
C ARG A 211 3.33 11.24 -11.83
N TRP A 212 3.06 11.95 -10.74
CA TRP A 212 2.01 12.95 -10.64
C TRP A 212 2.51 14.38 -10.82
N VAL A 213 3.83 14.61 -10.73
CA VAL A 213 4.44 15.93 -10.82
C VAL A 213 5.43 16.07 -11.99
N GLU A 214 5.91 14.98 -12.58
CA GLU A 214 6.93 14.95 -13.63
C GLU A 214 6.60 15.78 -14.90
N ASP A 215 5.33 16.08 -15.12
CA ASP A 215 4.86 16.91 -16.23
C ASP A 215 4.92 18.41 -15.94
N ALA A 216 5.11 18.80 -14.70
CA ALA A 216 5.02 20.19 -14.24
C ALA A 216 6.32 20.70 -13.63
N GLU A 217 7.12 19.84 -13.04
CA GLU A 217 8.34 20.23 -12.32
C GLU A 217 9.39 19.11 -12.30
N GLU A 218 10.62 19.47 -11.91
CA GLU A 218 11.67 18.48 -11.68
C GLU A 218 11.33 17.63 -10.46
N VAL A 219 11.34 16.31 -10.64
CA VAL A 219 11.00 15.35 -9.58
C VAL A 219 12.10 15.29 -8.52
N GLN A 220 11.76 15.68 -7.30
CA GLN A 220 12.68 15.71 -6.16
C GLN A 220 12.64 14.38 -5.34
N SER A 221 12.75 13.23 -6.01
CA SER A 221 12.57 11.90 -5.38
C SER A 221 13.48 11.69 -4.17
N VAL A 222 14.76 12.08 -4.26
CA VAL A 222 15.73 11.90 -3.16
C VAL A 222 15.33 12.74 -1.95
N GLU A 223 14.94 13.99 -2.18
CA GLU A 223 14.51 14.87 -1.09
C GLU A 223 13.19 14.41 -0.45
N GLN A 224 12.23 13.94 -1.24
CA GLN A 224 10.98 13.37 -0.74
C GLN A 224 11.24 12.15 0.14
N VAL A 225 12.10 11.23 -0.29
CA VAL A 225 12.51 10.07 0.52
C VAL A 225 13.24 10.51 1.78
N ARG A 226 14.17 11.48 1.70
CA ARG A 226 14.89 12.02 2.87
C ARG A 226 13.90 12.55 3.93
N ARG A 227 12.89 13.32 3.51
CA ARG A 227 11.85 13.87 4.39
C ARG A 227 11.03 12.76 5.03
N GLN A 228 10.57 11.79 4.25
CA GLN A 228 9.83 10.64 4.79
C GLN A 228 10.65 9.88 5.83
N GLN A 229 11.94 9.61 5.56
CA GLN A 229 12.81 8.93 6.51
C GLN A 229 13.01 9.74 7.81
N ALA A 230 13.08 11.07 7.72
CA ALA A 230 13.15 11.95 8.89
C ALA A 230 11.85 11.86 9.72
N MET A 231 10.69 11.90 9.06
CA MET A 231 9.38 11.71 9.69
C MET A 231 9.29 10.34 10.37
N LEU A 232 9.58 9.25 9.65
CA LEU A 232 9.52 7.89 10.18
C LEU A 232 10.42 7.72 11.40
N LYS A 233 11.64 8.24 11.36
CA LYS A 233 12.55 8.21 12.49
C LYS A 233 11.96 8.91 13.70
N THR A 234 11.43 10.11 13.53
CA THR A 234 10.79 10.88 14.60
C THR A 234 9.61 10.12 15.21
N LEU A 235 8.76 9.52 14.38
CA LEU A 235 7.60 8.75 14.84
C LEU A 235 8.01 7.45 15.55
N ILE A 236 9.05 6.77 15.06
CA ILE A 236 9.54 5.52 15.65
C ILE A 236 10.25 5.78 16.98
N ASP A 237 11.11 6.80 17.07
CA ASP A 237 11.88 7.13 18.26
C ASP A 237 11.03 7.84 19.34
N GLY A 238 9.91 8.46 18.94
CA GLY A 238 9.00 9.16 19.86
C GLY A 238 8.26 8.19 20.80
N PRO A 239 7.77 8.67 21.96
CA PRO A 239 7.00 7.84 22.88
C PRO A 239 5.68 7.39 22.25
N ALA A 240 5.24 6.17 22.61
CA ALA A 240 4.04 5.54 22.02
C ALA A 240 2.75 6.35 22.27
N ASP A 241 2.69 7.14 23.33
CA ASP A 241 1.50 7.86 23.81
C ASP A 241 1.40 9.33 23.36
N THR A 242 2.43 9.90 22.73
CA THR A 242 2.45 11.33 22.35
C THR A 242 1.93 11.64 20.96
N LEU A 243 1.51 10.62 20.21
CA LEU A 243 0.83 10.84 18.93
C LEU A 243 -0.64 11.16 19.27
N ALA A 244 -0.98 12.45 19.20
CA ALA A 244 -2.23 13.04 19.69
C ALA A 244 -3.50 12.29 19.23
N ALA A 245 -4.48 12.31 20.14
CA ALA A 245 -5.84 11.86 19.91
C ALA A 245 -6.54 12.65 18.79
#